data_90e21808cc64350524cea8d60a3693fc
#
_entry.id   90e21808cc64350524cea8d60a3693fc
#
_cell.length_a   1.000
_cell.length_b   1.000
_cell.length_c   1.000
_cell.angle_alpha   90.00
_cell.angle_beta   90.00
_cell.angle_gamma   90.00
#
_symmetry.space_group_name_H-M   'P 1'
#
loop_
_entity.id
_entity.type
_entity.pdbx_description
1 polymer ?
#
loop_
_entity_poly.entity_id
_entity_poly.type
_entity_poly.pdbx_seq_one_letter_code
_entity_poly.pdbx_strand_id
1 'polypeptide(L)'
;MKWTKHVAHITAKANQRIGALYRQSNKLTRRQIETMYLSAIRPILEYGSVLFDNCSIHDSKLIESAQRRAAVLSTGAIRRTETSKLFAETGWDSLKIRRMRAKMMCFYQIAKGTSPFYLKEKISFKPLQIRSSRAQSRHNAQIIEPKFHLTCFKQSFFPDCIRMWNSLSSEIANSTSIGSFKSHLLALPAFAPNKHSLDAEQYNIALKGHNGRLITQFRLGLSPLHNELFTYNIIDNPFCPSCGNCIETLSHFLFECSLYAPQRNILMSDLATLSARFNDCPNVFIDLNRLDHVAKLLLCGLNLPELEECTYFNSLLFNIVSNFISTTSRFTQHY
;
A
#
# COMPACT_ATOMS: atom_id res chain seq x y z
N MET A 1 21.41 5.86 -22.96
CA MET A 1 21.90 4.78 -22.08
C MET A 1 20.73 3.81 -21.84
N LYS A 2 20.94 2.51 -21.97
CA LYS A 2 19.88 1.52 -21.71
C LYS A 2 20.04 0.97 -20.30
N TRP A 3 19.01 1.11 -19.47
CA TRP A 3 19.02 0.68 -18.07
C TRP A 3 18.62 -0.78 -17.85
N THR A 4 18.25 -1.51 -18.90
CA THR A 4 17.70 -2.87 -18.85
C THR A 4 18.56 -3.85 -18.06
N LYS A 5 19.91 -3.83 -18.27
CA LYS A 5 20.83 -4.71 -17.51
C LYS A 5 20.84 -4.38 -16.01
N HIS A 6 20.84 -3.08 -15.66
CA HIS A 6 20.78 -2.62 -14.27
C HIS A 6 19.47 -3.02 -13.62
N VAL A 7 18.34 -2.75 -14.28
CA VAL A 7 17.01 -3.11 -13.78
C VAL A 7 16.87 -4.62 -13.60
N ALA A 8 17.34 -5.42 -14.57
CA ALA A 8 17.36 -6.88 -14.44
C ALA A 8 18.18 -7.33 -13.22
N HIS A 9 19.34 -6.73 -12.97
CA HIS A 9 20.19 -7.05 -11.83
C HIS A 9 19.53 -6.72 -10.50
N ILE A 10 19.01 -5.49 -10.31
CA ILE A 10 18.39 -5.08 -9.04
C ILE A 10 17.10 -5.86 -8.77
N THR A 11 16.29 -6.15 -9.80
CA THR A 11 15.08 -6.95 -9.64
C THR A 11 15.37 -8.41 -9.33
N ALA A 12 16.41 -9.01 -9.95
CA ALA A 12 16.85 -10.36 -9.60
C ALA A 12 17.30 -10.44 -8.14
N LYS A 13 18.12 -9.49 -7.67
CA LYS A 13 18.59 -9.41 -6.29
C LYS A 13 17.43 -9.20 -5.29
N ALA A 14 16.47 -8.34 -5.63
CA ALA A 14 15.28 -8.14 -4.81
C ALA A 14 14.42 -9.41 -4.74
N ASN A 15 14.19 -10.07 -5.87
CA ASN A 15 13.41 -11.30 -5.94
C ASN A 15 14.06 -12.46 -5.18
N GLN A 16 15.40 -12.56 -5.20
CA GLN A 16 16.13 -13.54 -4.38
C GLN A 16 15.84 -13.34 -2.89
N ARG A 17 15.87 -12.09 -2.41
CA ARG A 17 15.54 -11.77 -1.01
C ARG A 17 14.08 -11.99 -0.67
N ILE A 18 13.14 -11.65 -1.58
CA ILE A 18 11.72 -11.96 -1.43
C ILE A 18 11.51 -13.47 -1.34
N GLY A 19 12.21 -14.26 -2.14
CA GLY A 19 12.17 -15.72 -2.08
C GLY A 19 12.68 -16.28 -0.74
N ALA A 20 13.73 -15.69 -0.17
CA ALA A 20 14.21 -16.05 1.16
C ALA A 20 13.18 -15.70 2.24
N LEU A 21 12.58 -14.52 2.15
CA LEU A 21 11.52 -14.07 3.06
C LEU A 21 10.26 -14.96 2.96
N TYR A 22 9.90 -15.40 1.75
CA TYR A 22 8.79 -16.32 1.51
C TYR A 22 8.97 -17.65 2.27
N ARG A 23 10.16 -18.23 2.25
CA ARG A 23 10.45 -19.49 2.98
C ARG A 23 10.26 -19.38 4.48
N GLN A 24 10.41 -18.19 5.05
CA GLN A 24 10.24 -17.92 6.48
C GLN A 24 8.88 -17.31 6.84
N SER A 25 8.05 -17.01 5.85
CA SER A 25 6.84 -16.22 6.04
C SER A 25 5.83 -16.83 7.01
N ASN A 26 5.80 -18.16 7.16
CA ASN A 26 4.92 -18.84 8.12
C ASN A 26 5.28 -18.56 9.59
N LYS A 27 6.55 -18.19 9.86
CA LYS A 27 7.07 -17.88 11.20
C LYS A 27 7.03 -16.39 11.52
N LEU A 28 6.74 -15.56 10.53
CA LEU A 28 6.80 -14.10 10.63
C LEU A 28 5.40 -13.50 10.69
N THR A 29 5.27 -12.42 11.44
CA THR A 29 4.07 -11.57 11.39
C THR A 29 4.09 -10.73 10.10
N ARG A 30 2.94 -10.23 9.70
CA ARG A 30 2.80 -9.27 8.59
C ARG A 30 3.76 -8.08 8.77
N ARG A 31 3.76 -7.47 9.95
CA ARG A 31 4.63 -6.33 10.28
C ARG A 31 6.11 -6.64 10.10
N GLN A 32 6.56 -7.83 10.52
CA GLN A 32 7.95 -8.24 10.33
C GLN A 32 8.29 -8.39 8.84
N ILE A 33 7.40 -8.98 8.04
CA ILE A 33 7.58 -9.10 6.58
C ILE A 33 7.65 -7.73 5.92
N GLU A 34 6.74 -6.82 6.27
CA GLU A 34 6.73 -5.44 5.77
C GLU A 34 7.99 -4.68 6.15
N THR A 35 8.40 -4.76 7.42
CA THR A 35 9.64 -4.12 7.90
C THR A 35 10.86 -4.64 7.13
N MET A 36 10.98 -5.95 6.94
CA MET A 36 12.09 -6.55 6.18
C MET A 36 12.09 -6.12 4.71
N TYR A 37 10.90 -6.04 4.09
CA TYR A 37 10.79 -5.49 2.74
C TYR A 37 11.22 -4.02 2.69
N LEU A 38 10.68 -3.19 3.56
CA LEU A 38 10.91 -1.74 3.56
C LEU A 38 12.36 -1.38 3.88
N SER A 39 13.01 -2.11 4.77
CA SER A 39 14.38 -1.83 5.21
C SER A 39 15.47 -2.48 4.37
N ALA A 40 15.24 -3.72 3.90
CA ALA A 40 16.31 -4.52 3.28
C ALA A 40 16.10 -4.81 1.78
N ILE A 41 14.86 -4.76 1.27
CA ILE A 41 14.57 -5.13 -0.12
C ILE A 41 14.26 -3.90 -0.96
N ARG A 42 13.34 -3.03 -0.52
CA ARG A 42 12.97 -1.83 -1.25
C ARG A 42 14.15 -0.90 -1.56
N PRO A 43 15.12 -0.67 -0.65
CA PRO A 43 16.30 0.15 -0.96
C PRO A 43 17.11 -0.35 -2.15
N ILE A 44 17.14 -1.67 -2.43
CA ILE A 44 17.80 -2.22 -3.62
C ILE A 44 17.14 -1.72 -4.90
N LEU A 45 15.80 -1.66 -4.91
CA LEU A 45 15.00 -1.21 -6.05
C LEU A 45 15.03 0.31 -6.23
N GLU A 46 15.32 1.06 -5.16
CA GLU A 46 15.31 2.53 -5.15
C GLU A 46 16.70 3.15 -5.25
N TYR A 47 17.77 2.38 -5.02
CA TYR A 47 19.13 2.91 -5.08
C TYR A 47 19.46 3.47 -6.46
N GLY A 48 19.81 4.75 -6.51
CA GLY A 48 20.09 5.45 -7.76
C GLY A 48 18.87 5.63 -8.67
N SER A 49 17.66 5.45 -8.18
CA SER A 49 16.42 5.46 -8.97
C SER A 49 16.20 6.76 -9.76
N VAL A 50 16.74 7.86 -9.29
CA VAL A 50 16.71 9.16 -9.98
C VAL A 50 17.39 9.11 -11.36
N LEU A 51 18.40 8.24 -11.52
CA LEU A 51 19.16 8.12 -12.75
C LEU A 51 18.45 7.26 -13.80
N PHE A 52 17.67 6.28 -13.40
CA PHE A 52 16.96 5.35 -14.30
C PHE A 52 15.44 5.51 -14.32
N ASP A 53 14.93 6.64 -13.81
CA ASP A 53 13.49 6.91 -13.85
C ASP A 53 12.90 6.89 -15.27
N ASN A 54 13.71 7.25 -16.27
CA ASN A 54 13.39 7.18 -17.68
C ASN A 54 13.59 5.80 -18.32
N CYS A 55 13.67 4.74 -17.53
CA CYS A 55 13.75 3.37 -18.03
C CYS A 55 12.51 3.01 -18.87
N SER A 56 12.62 1.95 -19.67
CA SER A 56 11.49 1.50 -20.51
C SER A 56 10.26 1.14 -19.66
N ILE A 57 9.08 1.17 -20.27
CA ILE A 57 7.84 0.72 -19.63
C ILE A 57 7.97 -0.73 -19.14
N HIS A 58 8.65 -1.57 -19.92
CA HIS A 58 8.93 -2.95 -19.56
C HIS A 58 9.79 -3.03 -18.29
N ASP A 59 10.90 -2.28 -18.23
CA ASP A 59 11.79 -2.24 -17.08
C ASP A 59 11.06 -1.70 -15.82
N SER A 60 10.25 -0.65 -15.99
CA SER A 60 9.42 -0.12 -14.90
C SER A 60 8.43 -1.17 -14.36
N LYS A 61 7.78 -1.94 -15.24
CA LYS A 61 6.88 -3.04 -14.83
C LYS A 61 7.63 -4.15 -14.09
N LEU A 62 8.87 -4.47 -14.47
CA LEU A 62 9.70 -5.45 -13.74
C LEU A 62 9.97 -5.02 -12.30
N ILE A 63 10.32 -3.75 -12.09
CA ILE A 63 10.55 -3.17 -10.77
C ILE A 63 9.27 -3.23 -9.93
N GLU A 64 8.13 -2.80 -10.48
CA GLU A 64 6.83 -2.85 -9.80
C GLU A 64 6.39 -4.28 -9.48
N SER A 65 6.71 -5.25 -10.35
CA SER A 65 6.37 -6.66 -10.11
C SER A 65 7.07 -7.24 -8.88
N ALA A 66 8.30 -6.80 -8.58
CA ALA A 66 9.02 -7.19 -7.38
C ALA A 66 8.32 -6.65 -6.12
N GLN A 67 7.94 -5.37 -6.12
CA GLN A 67 7.17 -4.79 -5.00
C GLN A 67 5.81 -5.49 -4.83
N ARG A 68 5.10 -5.73 -5.94
CA ARG A 68 3.83 -6.45 -5.91
C ARG A 68 3.96 -7.84 -5.26
N ARG A 69 5.03 -8.59 -5.57
CA ARG A 69 5.29 -9.90 -4.94
C ARG A 69 5.50 -9.77 -3.43
N ALA A 70 6.21 -8.74 -2.99
CA ALA A 70 6.39 -8.46 -1.57
C ALA A 70 5.06 -8.08 -0.90
N ALA A 71 4.20 -7.30 -1.57
CA ALA A 71 2.87 -6.96 -1.06
C ALA A 71 1.96 -8.19 -0.94
N VAL A 72 1.96 -9.08 -1.94
CA VAL A 72 1.25 -10.37 -1.86
C VAL A 72 1.76 -11.21 -0.70
N LEU A 73 3.07 -11.24 -0.49
CA LEU A 73 3.67 -12.00 0.60
C LEU A 73 3.29 -11.45 1.98
N SER A 74 3.30 -10.13 2.16
CA SER A 74 2.97 -9.50 3.45
C SER A 74 1.49 -9.62 3.79
N THR A 75 0.63 -9.44 2.79
CA THR A 75 -0.84 -9.49 2.98
C THR A 75 -1.39 -10.91 2.98
N GLY A 76 -0.67 -11.88 2.44
CA GLY A 76 -1.17 -13.23 2.20
C GLY A 76 -2.23 -13.32 1.09
N ALA A 77 -2.39 -12.26 0.30
CA ALA A 77 -3.37 -12.20 -0.77
C ALA A 77 -3.11 -13.22 -1.88
N ILE A 78 -4.13 -13.55 -2.64
CA ILE A 78 -4.02 -14.45 -3.81
C ILE A 78 -3.17 -13.77 -4.89
N ARG A 79 -2.39 -14.54 -5.64
CA ARG A 79 -1.48 -14.01 -6.68
C ARG A 79 -2.15 -13.14 -7.75
N ARG A 80 -3.45 -13.34 -8.00
CA ARG A 80 -4.25 -12.57 -8.99
C ARG A 80 -4.86 -11.29 -8.42
N THR A 81 -4.67 -10.98 -7.14
CA THR A 81 -5.17 -9.74 -6.52
C THR A 81 -4.71 -8.51 -7.30
N GLU A 82 -5.61 -7.58 -7.53
CA GLU A 82 -5.31 -6.32 -8.19
C GLU A 82 -4.28 -5.50 -7.40
N THR A 83 -3.32 -4.90 -8.12
CA THR A 83 -2.22 -4.15 -7.48
C THR A 83 -2.71 -2.93 -6.70
N SER A 84 -3.78 -2.28 -7.16
CA SER A 84 -4.42 -1.16 -6.47
C SER A 84 -4.90 -1.56 -5.07
N LYS A 85 -5.59 -2.70 -4.95
CA LYS A 85 -6.07 -3.24 -3.67
C LYS A 85 -4.91 -3.61 -2.74
N LEU A 86 -3.85 -4.23 -3.27
CA LEU A 86 -2.66 -4.57 -2.49
C LEU A 86 -1.96 -3.34 -1.94
N PHE A 87 -1.82 -2.30 -2.75
CA PHE A 87 -1.15 -1.08 -2.34
C PHE A 87 -2.02 -0.23 -1.41
N ALA A 88 -3.33 -0.25 -1.57
CA ALA A 88 -4.25 0.32 -0.60
C ALA A 88 -4.19 -0.41 0.74
N GLU A 89 -4.11 -1.74 0.76
CA GLU A 89 -4.00 -2.55 1.99
C GLU A 89 -2.66 -2.39 2.69
N THR A 90 -1.55 -2.23 1.96
CA THR A 90 -0.21 -2.05 2.54
C THR A 90 0.16 -0.59 2.77
N GLY A 91 -0.57 0.36 2.17
CA GLY A 91 -0.22 1.78 2.12
C GLY A 91 1.05 2.07 1.35
N TRP A 92 1.50 1.14 0.53
CA TRP A 92 2.72 1.36 -0.24
C TRP A 92 2.43 2.17 -1.50
N ASP A 93 3.23 3.18 -1.71
CA ASP A 93 3.24 3.90 -2.98
C ASP A 93 3.90 3.06 -4.07
N SER A 94 3.46 3.22 -5.32
CA SER A 94 4.19 2.63 -6.44
C SER A 94 5.62 3.15 -6.49
N LEU A 95 6.55 2.29 -6.88
CA LEU A 95 7.97 2.69 -7.01
C LEU A 95 8.15 3.77 -8.06
N LYS A 96 7.25 3.87 -9.05
CA LYS A 96 7.24 4.94 -10.04
C LYS A 96 6.99 6.31 -9.38
N ILE A 97 5.95 6.42 -8.55
CA ILE A 97 5.65 7.67 -7.83
C ILE A 97 6.79 8.03 -6.88
N ARG A 98 7.35 7.05 -6.19
CA ARG A 98 8.48 7.24 -5.29
C ARG A 98 9.73 7.75 -6.02
N ARG A 99 10.03 7.19 -7.21
CA ARG A 99 11.13 7.69 -8.07
C ARG A 99 10.88 9.14 -8.51
N MET A 100 9.65 9.46 -8.91
CA MET A 100 9.29 10.85 -9.28
C MET A 100 9.49 11.82 -8.11
N ARG A 101 9.08 11.44 -6.90
CA ARG A 101 9.31 12.26 -5.70
C ARG A 101 10.80 12.43 -5.42
N ALA A 102 11.57 11.36 -5.42
CA ALA A 102 13.02 11.40 -5.19
C ALA A 102 13.71 12.31 -6.22
N LYS A 103 13.31 12.23 -7.48
CA LYS A 103 13.79 13.05 -8.57
C LYS A 103 13.51 14.55 -8.36
N MET A 104 12.28 14.91 -7.96
CA MET A 104 11.91 16.28 -7.66
C MET A 104 12.61 16.82 -6.41
N MET A 105 12.81 16.01 -5.39
CA MET A 105 13.59 16.36 -4.19
C MET A 105 15.06 16.65 -4.55
N CYS A 106 15.67 15.79 -5.37
CA CYS A 106 17.02 16.00 -5.87
C CYS A 106 17.11 17.29 -6.71
N PHE A 107 16.13 17.53 -7.59
CA PHE A 107 16.12 18.74 -8.41
C PHE A 107 15.90 20.01 -7.59
N TYR A 108 15.08 19.98 -6.56
CA TYR A 108 14.93 21.08 -5.60
C TYR A 108 16.28 21.47 -4.99
N GLN A 109 17.07 20.49 -4.54
CA GLN A 109 18.40 20.75 -3.98
C GLN A 109 19.34 21.41 -5.00
N ILE A 110 19.27 20.98 -6.27
CA ILE A 110 20.04 21.60 -7.36
C ILE A 110 19.59 23.05 -7.57
N ALA A 111 18.29 23.29 -7.68
CA ALA A 111 17.73 24.63 -7.91
C ALA A 111 18.06 25.60 -6.77
N LYS A 112 18.00 25.14 -5.52
CA LYS A 112 18.38 25.96 -4.34
C LYS A 112 19.89 26.06 -4.11
N GLY A 113 20.71 25.30 -4.83
CA GLY A 113 22.17 25.36 -4.71
C GLY A 113 22.73 24.67 -3.47
N THR A 114 21.96 23.74 -2.88
CA THR A 114 22.41 22.88 -1.76
C THR A 114 23.10 21.60 -2.23
N SER A 115 23.16 21.37 -3.54
CA SER A 115 23.89 20.29 -4.21
C SER A 115 25.23 20.79 -4.74
N PRO A 116 26.13 19.90 -5.25
CA PRO A 116 27.38 20.32 -5.87
C PRO A 116 27.15 21.35 -6.98
N PHE A 117 27.99 22.41 -6.99
CA PHE A 117 27.75 23.62 -7.81
C PHE A 117 27.67 23.33 -9.31
N TYR A 118 28.46 22.36 -9.81
CA TYR A 118 28.47 21.98 -11.24
C TYR A 118 27.12 21.44 -11.74
N LEU A 119 26.24 20.96 -10.85
CA LEU A 119 24.87 20.60 -11.20
C LEU A 119 23.97 21.83 -11.38
N LYS A 120 24.19 22.86 -10.55
CA LYS A 120 23.44 24.11 -10.65
C LYS A 120 23.79 24.88 -11.93
N GLU A 121 25.01 24.78 -12.43
CA GLU A 121 25.43 25.37 -13.71
C GLU A 121 24.68 24.80 -14.93
N LYS A 122 24.07 23.61 -14.80
CA LYS A 122 23.26 22.98 -15.86
C LYS A 122 21.87 23.58 -16.01
N ILE A 123 21.48 24.50 -15.13
CA ILE A 123 20.18 25.14 -15.16
C ILE A 123 20.35 26.65 -15.24
N SER A 124 19.50 27.32 -16.03
CA SER A 124 19.46 28.79 -16.14
C SER A 124 18.05 29.27 -15.82
N PHE A 125 17.93 30.16 -14.86
CA PHE A 125 16.66 30.75 -14.49
C PHE A 125 16.21 31.76 -15.56
N LYS A 126 14.90 31.85 -15.81
CA LYS A 126 14.34 32.87 -16.67
C LYS A 126 14.47 34.24 -15.99
N PRO A 127 14.87 35.30 -16.73
CA PRO A 127 14.87 36.64 -16.18
C PRO A 127 13.44 37.04 -15.81
N LEU A 128 13.30 37.76 -14.69
CA LEU A 128 12.01 38.30 -14.26
C LEU A 128 11.47 39.27 -15.35
N GLN A 129 10.48 38.81 -16.09
CA GLN A 129 9.79 39.69 -17.03
C GLN A 129 8.78 40.54 -16.29
N ILE A 130 8.99 41.86 -16.27
CA ILE A 130 8.14 42.85 -15.59
C ILE A 130 6.79 43.05 -16.31
N ARG A 131 6.60 42.50 -17.51
CA ARG A 131 5.37 42.67 -18.32
C ARG A 131 5.05 41.48 -19.20
N SER A 132 4.02 40.74 -18.89
CA SER A 132 2.99 40.32 -19.84
C SER A 132 1.75 39.81 -19.09
N SER A 133 0.66 40.53 -19.28
CA SER A 133 -0.65 40.32 -18.66
C SER A 133 -1.44 39.11 -19.15
N ARG A 134 -0.86 38.21 -19.95
CA ARG A 134 -1.56 37.04 -20.51
C ARG A 134 -0.92 35.68 -20.27
N ALA A 135 0.32 35.61 -19.85
CA ALA A 135 0.94 34.37 -19.39
C ALA A 135 1.34 34.56 -17.92
N GLN A 136 0.42 34.32 -17.00
CA GLN A 136 0.74 34.22 -15.60
C GLN A 136 1.82 33.14 -15.46
N SER A 137 3.07 33.59 -15.30
CA SER A 137 4.15 32.67 -14.94
C SER A 137 3.75 31.99 -13.63
N ARG A 138 3.69 30.71 -13.61
CA ARG A 138 3.24 29.93 -12.43
C ARG A 138 4.06 30.25 -11.18
N HIS A 139 5.34 30.63 -11.36
CA HIS A 139 6.20 31.15 -10.28
C HIS A 139 7.43 31.88 -10.82
N ASN A 140 8.05 32.69 -9.95
CA ASN A 140 9.20 33.56 -10.31
C ASN A 140 10.51 32.74 -10.50
N ALA A 141 10.60 31.51 -10.05
CA ALA A 141 11.79 30.66 -10.15
C ALA A 141 11.72 29.71 -11.36
N GLN A 142 11.14 30.16 -12.47
CA GLN A 142 11.09 29.37 -13.71
C GLN A 142 12.48 29.17 -14.30
N ILE A 143 12.72 28.01 -14.89
CA ILE A 143 13.97 27.62 -15.51
C ILE A 143 13.79 27.56 -17.02
N ILE A 144 14.81 27.94 -17.78
CA ILE A 144 14.82 27.86 -19.23
C ILE A 144 14.81 26.40 -19.65
N GLU A 145 13.83 26.00 -20.43
CA GLU A 145 13.78 24.63 -20.96
C GLU A 145 14.83 24.45 -22.08
N PRO A 146 15.68 23.43 -21.97
CA PRO A 146 16.64 23.16 -23.05
C PRO A 146 15.91 22.71 -24.31
N LYS A 147 16.36 23.21 -25.46
CA LYS A 147 15.87 22.73 -26.76
C LYS A 147 16.29 21.30 -26.97
N PHE A 148 15.41 20.47 -27.49
CA PHE A 148 15.69 19.05 -27.76
C PHE A 148 15.14 18.62 -29.11
N HIS A 149 15.89 17.73 -29.77
CA HIS A 149 15.49 17.07 -31.02
C HIS A 149 15.15 15.59 -30.79
N LEU A 150 15.67 14.99 -29.71
CA LEU A 150 15.50 13.57 -29.41
C LEU A 150 14.60 13.36 -28.19
N THR A 151 13.65 12.45 -28.31
CA THR A 151 12.73 12.09 -27.22
C THR A 151 13.46 11.54 -25.99
N CYS A 152 14.56 10.80 -26.19
CA CYS A 152 15.36 10.28 -25.07
C CYS A 152 16.03 11.40 -24.26
N PHE A 153 16.43 12.52 -24.90
CA PHE A 153 16.94 13.68 -24.18
C PHE A 153 15.82 14.40 -23.43
N LYS A 154 14.64 14.55 -24.06
CA LYS A 154 13.45 15.13 -23.40
C LYS A 154 13.10 14.43 -22.10
N GLN A 155 13.26 13.09 -22.04
CA GLN A 155 12.97 12.26 -20.87
C GLN A 155 14.15 12.14 -19.91
N SER A 156 15.30 12.71 -20.22
CA SER A 156 16.45 12.69 -19.31
C SER A 156 16.22 13.58 -18.09
N PHE A 157 17.06 13.42 -17.06
CA PHE A 157 16.85 14.04 -15.73
C PHE A 157 16.55 15.54 -15.80
N PHE A 158 17.45 16.35 -16.39
CA PHE A 158 17.28 17.82 -16.38
C PHE A 158 16.05 18.31 -17.15
N PRO A 159 15.86 17.97 -18.44
CA PRO A 159 14.71 18.45 -19.20
C PRO A 159 13.37 18.04 -18.58
N ASP A 160 13.28 16.82 -18.05
CA ASP A 160 12.07 16.33 -17.43
C ASP A 160 11.81 17.02 -16.06
N CYS A 161 12.83 17.16 -15.23
CA CYS A 161 12.71 17.91 -13.97
C CYS A 161 12.35 19.38 -14.19
N ILE A 162 12.96 20.03 -15.21
CA ILE A 162 12.67 21.44 -15.52
C ILE A 162 11.20 21.61 -15.90
N ARG A 163 10.65 20.72 -16.71
CA ARG A 163 9.22 20.77 -17.08
C ARG A 163 8.32 20.60 -15.87
N MET A 164 8.60 19.59 -15.03
CA MET A 164 7.84 19.38 -13.79
C MET A 164 7.98 20.58 -12.84
N TRP A 165 9.19 21.11 -12.67
CA TRP A 165 9.47 22.29 -11.85
C TRP A 165 8.68 23.51 -12.32
N ASN A 166 8.73 23.80 -13.60
CA ASN A 166 8.03 24.94 -14.19
C ASN A 166 6.50 24.81 -14.10
N SER A 167 5.98 23.61 -13.87
CA SER A 167 4.55 23.36 -13.67
C SER A 167 4.09 23.54 -12.22
N LEU A 168 5.01 23.67 -11.26
CA LEU A 168 4.68 23.85 -9.85
C LEU A 168 4.04 25.23 -9.59
N SER A 169 3.30 25.33 -8.48
CA SER A 169 2.83 26.63 -7.99
C SER A 169 3.98 27.45 -7.40
N SER A 170 3.77 28.77 -7.30
CA SER A 170 4.74 29.68 -6.68
C SER A 170 5.09 29.31 -5.24
N GLU A 171 4.10 28.87 -4.49
CA GLU A 171 4.27 28.43 -3.11
C GLU A 171 5.24 27.24 -2.98
N ILE A 172 5.07 26.25 -3.85
CA ILE A 172 5.92 25.04 -3.84
C ILE A 172 7.34 25.36 -4.30
N ALA A 173 7.49 26.09 -5.42
CA ALA A 173 8.80 26.41 -5.97
C ALA A 173 9.63 27.32 -5.04
N ASN A 174 8.96 28.19 -4.27
CA ASN A 174 9.60 29.10 -3.33
C ASN A 174 9.73 28.55 -1.90
N SER A 175 9.42 27.30 -1.67
CA SER A 175 9.64 26.67 -0.36
C SER A 175 11.04 26.94 0.16
N THR A 176 11.15 27.26 1.46
CA THR A 176 12.41 27.66 2.10
C THR A 176 13.27 26.46 2.54
N SER A 177 12.62 25.33 2.81
CA SER A 177 13.30 24.11 3.25
C SER A 177 12.89 22.91 2.42
N ILE A 178 13.74 21.89 2.40
CA ILE A 178 13.44 20.60 1.74
C ILE A 178 12.24 19.90 2.38
N GLY A 179 12.04 20.07 3.68
CA GLY A 179 10.89 19.53 4.41
C GLY A 179 9.57 20.18 3.95
N SER A 180 9.54 21.53 3.89
CA SER A 180 8.39 22.28 3.37
C SER A 180 8.11 21.93 1.91
N PHE A 181 9.12 21.87 1.06
CA PHE A 181 8.98 21.45 -0.33
C PHE A 181 8.38 20.05 -0.44
N LYS A 182 8.86 19.09 0.36
CA LYS A 182 8.33 17.72 0.41
C LYS A 182 6.85 17.70 0.81
N SER A 183 6.47 18.45 1.85
CA SER A 183 5.08 18.50 2.32
C SER A 183 4.15 19.05 1.24
N HIS A 184 4.52 20.16 0.62
CA HIS A 184 3.75 20.76 -0.48
C HIS A 184 3.68 19.85 -1.71
N LEU A 185 4.81 19.18 -2.05
CA LEU A 185 4.83 18.23 -3.18
C LEU A 185 3.87 17.06 -2.95
N LEU A 186 3.83 16.52 -1.74
CA LEU A 186 2.94 15.41 -1.37
C LEU A 186 1.46 15.81 -1.36
N ALA A 187 1.14 17.09 -1.24
CA ALA A 187 -0.23 17.61 -1.35
C ALA A 187 -0.75 17.60 -2.81
N LEU A 188 0.14 17.55 -3.79
CA LEU A 188 -0.28 17.49 -5.20
C LEU A 188 -0.78 16.09 -5.58
N PRO A 189 -1.92 15.95 -6.29
CA PRO A 189 -2.49 14.65 -6.66
C PRO A 189 -1.50 13.71 -7.37
N ALA A 190 -0.63 14.26 -8.24
CA ALA A 190 0.37 13.48 -8.98
C ALA A 190 1.46 12.87 -8.09
N PHE A 191 1.67 13.40 -6.89
CA PHE A 191 2.68 13.00 -5.92
C PHE A 191 2.07 12.56 -4.58
N ALA A 192 0.75 12.59 -4.46
CA ALA A 192 0.08 12.20 -3.22
C ALA A 192 0.43 10.75 -2.84
N PRO A 193 0.64 10.49 -1.54
CA PRO A 193 0.81 9.12 -1.07
C PRO A 193 -0.47 8.33 -1.26
N ASN A 194 -0.34 7.02 -1.47
CA ASN A 194 -1.47 6.13 -1.37
C ASN A 194 -2.06 6.26 0.03
N LYS A 195 -3.35 6.58 0.06
CA LYS A 195 -4.08 6.49 1.32
C LYS A 195 -4.33 5.01 1.60
N HIS A 196 -4.05 4.58 2.81
CA HIS A 196 -4.57 3.30 3.27
C HIS A 196 -6.09 3.31 3.12
N SER A 197 -6.64 2.22 2.63
CA SER A 197 -8.09 2.04 2.63
C SER A 197 -8.65 1.95 4.05
N LEU A 198 -7.76 1.66 5.01
CA LEU A 198 -8.02 1.43 6.42
C LEU A 198 -6.81 1.96 7.20
N ASP A 199 -7.00 2.49 8.40
CA ASP A 199 -5.91 2.95 9.26
C ASP A 199 -5.01 1.78 9.66
N ALA A 200 -3.97 1.60 8.90
CA ALA A 200 -3.17 0.38 8.86
C ALA A 200 -2.31 0.15 10.10
N GLU A 201 -2.08 1.16 10.91
CA GLU A 201 -1.33 0.96 12.15
C GLU A 201 -2.03 -0.01 13.09
N GLN A 202 -3.34 -0.05 13.06
CA GLN A 202 -4.15 -0.92 13.92
C GLN A 202 -4.11 -2.39 13.49
N TYR A 203 -3.87 -2.69 12.20
CA TYR A 203 -3.86 -4.08 11.68
C TYR A 203 -2.52 -4.79 11.80
N ASN A 204 -1.47 -4.06 12.08
CA ASN A 204 -0.13 -4.61 12.29
C ASN A 204 0.00 -5.39 13.61
N ILE A 205 -1.12 -5.52 14.35
CA ILE A 205 -1.14 -6.20 15.60
C ILE A 205 -1.07 -7.70 15.34
N ALA A 206 0.01 -8.25 15.79
CA ALA A 206 0.29 -9.58 16.35
C ALA A 206 -0.35 -10.86 15.73
N LEU A 207 -1.20 -10.80 14.72
CA LEU A 207 -1.70 -12.01 14.07
C LEU A 207 -0.59 -12.69 13.27
N LYS A 208 -0.10 -13.79 13.83
CA LYS A 208 0.95 -14.63 13.21
C LYS A 208 0.31 -15.67 12.30
N GLY A 209 1.05 -16.07 11.27
CA GLY A 209 0.76 -17.28 10.52
C GLY A 209 -0.49 -17.21 9.65
N HIS A 210 -1.17 -18.36 9.56
CA HIS A 210 -2.26 -18.62 8.62
C HIS A 210 -3.50 -17.73 8.86
N ASN A 211 -3.93 -17.58 10.11
CA ASN A 211 -5.14 -16.82 10.44
C ASN A 211 -5.02 -15.31 10.14
N GLY A 212 -3.85 -14.73 10.35
CA GLY A 212 -3.62 -13.32 9.97
C GLY A 212 -3.74 -13.09 8.47
N ARG A 213 -3.31 -14.07 7.67
CA ARG A 213 -3.50 -14.05 6.21
C ARG A 213 -4.96 -14.19 5.82
N LEU A 214 -5.70 -15.09 6.47
CA LEU A 214 -7.13 -15.28 6.21
C LEU A 214 -7.93 -14.03 6.50
N ILE A 215 -7.70 -13.36 7.63
CA ILE A 215 -8.36 -12.09 7.97
C ILE A 215 -8.07 -11.03 6.90
N THR A 216 -6.82 -10.93 6.44
CA THR A 216 -6.48 -10.00 5.35
C THR A 216 -7.17 -10.40 4.03
N GLN A 217 -7.24 -11.69 3.71
CA GLN A 217 -7.93 -12.18 2.53
C GLN A 217 -9.43 -11.87 2.58
N PHE A 218 -10.09 -12.06 3.74
CA PHE A 218 -11.48 -11.66 3.94
C PHE A 218 -11.69 -10.16 3.70
N ARG A 219 -10.84 -9.29 4.23
CA ARG A 219 -10.90 -7.84 3.99
C ARG A 219 -10.77 -7.47 2.52
N LEU A 220 -9.92 -8.16 1.80
CA LEU A 220 -9.69 -7.91 0.38
C LEU A 220 -10.80 -8.47 -0.53
N GLY A 221 -11.75 -9.26 0.02
CA GLY A 221 -12.72 -10.00 -0.77
C GLY A 221 -12.08 -11.06 -1.67
N LEU A 222 -11.04 -11.72 -1.16
CA LEU A 222 -10.18 -12.67 -1.88
C LEU A 222 -9.87 -13.88 -0.99
N SER A 223 -10.84 -14.25 -0.20
CA SER A 223 -10.72 -15.36 0.74
C SER A 223 -10.91 -16.73 0.05
N PRO A 224 -10.54 -17.82 0.71
CA PRO A 224 -10.81 -19.18 0.22
C PRO A 224 -12.27 -19.64 0.46
N LEU A 225 -13.22 -18.69 0.55
CA LEU A 225 -14.65 -18.99 0.57
C LEU A 225 -15.11 -19.40 -0.82
N HIS A 226 -16.01 -20.37 -0.91
CA HIS A 226 -16.45 -20.94 -2.18
C HIS A 226 -17.10 -19.90 -3.09
N ASN A 227 -17.87 -18.94 -2.57
CA ASN A 227 -18.43 -17.86 -3.38
C ASN A 227 -17.36 -17.03 -4.08
N GLU A 228 -16.27 -16.70 -3.39
CA GLU A 228 -15.17 -15.93 -3.96
C GLU A 228 -14.35 -16.76 -4.95
N LEU A 229 -14.03 -18.01 -4.61
CA LEU A 229 -13.32 -18.92 -5.50
C LEU A 229 -14.12 -19.20 -6.78
N PHE A 230 -15.47 -19.33 -6.69
CA PHE A 230 -16.37 -19.47 -7.84
C PHE A 230 -16.34 -18.19 -8.71
N THR A 231 -16.43 -17.01 -8.11
CA THR A 231 -16.37 -15.73 -8.84
C THR A 231 -15.05 -15.58 -9.62
N TYR A 232 -13.95 -16.18 -9.13
CA TYR A 232 -12.66 -16.19 -9.82
C TYR A 232 -12.45 -17.40 -10.73
N ASN A 233 -13.48 -18.22 -11.00
CA ASN A 233 -13.40 -19.43 -11.81
C ASN A 233 -12.31 -20.40 -11.34
N ILE A 234 -12.14 -20.56 -10.03
CA ILE A 234 -11.20 -21.51 -9.40
C ILE A 234 -11.91 -22.81 -9.06
N ILE A 235 -13.19 -22.73 -8.73
CA ILE A 235 -14.09 -23.86 -8.46
C ILE A 235 -15.40 -23.67 -9.20
N ASP A 236 -16.14 -24.77 -9.43
CA ASP A 236 -17.39 -24.77 -10.18
C ASP A 236 -18.64 -24.62 -9.30
N ASN A 237 -18.50 -24.61 -7.98
CA ASN A 237 -19.60 -24.62 -7.04
C ASN A 237 -19.42 -23.55 -5.94
N PRO A 238 -20.35 -22.58 -5.79
CA PRO A 238 -20.27 -21.54 -4.77
C PRO A 238 -20.83 -21.96 -3.40
N PHE A 239 -21.41 -23.16 -3.26
CA PHE A 239 -22.07 -23.56 -2.03
C PHE A 239 -21.07 -23.86 -0.91
N CYS A 240 -21.50 -23.64 0.34
CA CYS A 240 -20.73 -23.92 1.51
C CYS A 240 -20.40 -25.43 1.61
N PRO A 241 -19.13 -25.83 1.66
CA PRO A 241 -18.76 -27.24 1.72
C PRO A 241 -19.13 -27.90 3.05
N SER A 242 -19.43 -27.10 4.07
CA SER A 242 -19.82 -27.61 5.38
C SER A 242 -21.31 -27.93 5.47
N CYS A 243 -22.18 -26.97 5.14
CA CYS A 243 -23.63 -27.19 5.22
C CYS A 243 -24.26 -27.66 3.89
N GLY A 244 -23.60 -27.42 2.75
CA GLY A 244 -24.09 -27.82 1.42
C GLY A 244 -25.28 -27.02 0.86
N ASN A 245 -25.95 -26.24 1.69
CA ASN A 245 -27.28 -25.68 1.38
C ASN A 245 -27.27 -24.22 0.93
N CYS A 246 -26.25 -23.44 1.33
CA CYS A 246 -26.19 -22.01 1.09
C CYS A 246 -24.90 -21.61 0.38
N ILE A 247 -24.94 -20.51 -0.39
CA ILE A 247 -23.74 -19.92 -0.97
C ILE A 247 -22.79 -19.50 0.17
N GLU A 248 -21.52 -19.89 0.07
CA GLU A 248 -20.52 -19.58 1.12
C GLU A 248 -20.02 -18.16 0.98
N THR A 249 -20.82 -17.19 1.39
CA THR A 249 -20.41 -15.80 1.55
C THR A 249 -19.69 -15.59 2.89
N LEU A 250 -19.06 -14.42 3.06
CA LEU A 250 -18.47 -14.03 4.35
C LEU A 250 -19.52 -13.97 5.46
N SER A 251 -20.71 -13.39 5.16
CA SER A 251 -21.84 -13.34 6.11
C SER A 251 -22.31 -14.74 6.47
N HIS A 252 -22.44 -15.64 5.50
CA HIS A 252 -22.80 -17.02 5.76
C HIS A 252 -21.78 -17.71 6.69
N PHE A 253 -20.50 -17.58 6.42
CA PHE A 253 -19.44 -18.17 7.23
C PHE A 253 -19.45 -17.65 8.68
N LEU A 254 -19.52 -16.32 8.84
CA LEU A 254 -19.44 -15.69 10.17
C LEU A 254 -20.74 -15.85 10.98
N PHE A 255 -21.92 -15.71 10.34
CA PHE A 255 -23.18 -15.49 11.07
C PHE A 255 -24.27 -16.53 10.83
N GLU A 256 -24.26 -17.24 9.69
CA GLU A 256 -25.46 -17.99 9.26
C GLU A 256 -25.26 -19.50 9.25
N CYS A 257 -24.05 -20.00 8.94
CA CYS A 257 -23.82 -21.42 8.79
C CYS A 257 -24.20 -22.21 10.05
N SER A 258 -25.15 -23.13 9.92
CA SER A 258 -25.68 -23.94 11.04
C SER A 258 -24.61 -24.81 11.71
N LEU A 259 -23.65 -25.30 10.92
CA LEU A 259 -22.57 -26.16 11.46
C LEU A 259 -21.57 -25.42 12.35
N TYR A 260 -21.47 -24.10 12.20
CA TYR A 260 -20.60 -23.28 13.04
C TYR A 260 -21.36 -22.57 14.20
N ALA A 261 -22.62 -22.96 14.46
CA ALA A 261 -23.40 -22.37 15.55
C ALA A 261 -22.73 -22.45 16.93
N PRO A 262 -22.14 -23.58 17.35
CA PRO A 262 -21.43 -23.65 18.64
C PRO A 262 -20.25 -22.68 18.73
N GLN A 263 -19.41 -22.62 17.68
CA GLN A 263 -18.24 -21.74 17.64
C GLN A 263 -18.68 -20.27 17.58
N ARG A 264 -19.79 -19.97 16.89
CA ARG A 264 -20.38 -18.64 16.84
C ARG A 264 -20.91 -18.18 18.19
N ASN A 265 -21.51 -19.07 18.96
CA ASN A 265 -21.97 -18.73 20.32
C ASN A 265 -20.80 -18.32 21.21
N ILE A 266 -19.64 -18.99 21.07
CA ILE A 266 -18.41 -18.60 21.76
C ILE A 266 -17.93 -17.24 21.25
N LEU A 267 -17.87 -17.02 19.93
CA LEU A 267 -17.52 -15.73 19.34
C LEU A 267 -18.37 -14.60 19.89
N MET A 268 -19.69 -14.77 19.92
CA MET A 268 -20.62 -13.74 20.43
C MET A 268 -20.46 -13.49 21.93
N SER A 269 -20.22 -14.53 22.72
CA SER A 269 -19.94 -14.39 24.15
C SER A 269 -18.64 -13.62 24.41
N ASP A 270 -17.58 -13.94 23.64
CA ASP A 270 -16.29 -13.27 23.76
C ASP A 270 -16.39 -11.79 23.34
N LEU A 271 -17.15 -11.50 22.27
CA LEU A 271 -17.42 -10.13 21.82
C LEU A 271 -18.22 -9.33 22.84
N ALA A 272 -19.23 -9.94 23.47
CA ALA A 272 -20.00 -9.30 24.55
C ALA A 272 -19.10 -8.98 25.76
N THR A 273 -18.23 -9.92 26.14
CA THR A 273 -17.25 -9.73 27.21
C THR A 273 -16.26 -8.62 26.87
N LEU A 274 -15.77 -8.59 25.62
CA LEU A 274 -14.89 -7.53 25.15
C LEU A 274 -15.57 -6.17 25.20
N SER A 275 -16.80 -6.07 24.70
CA SER A 275 -17.59 -4.83 24.71
C SER A 275 -17.85 -4.32 26.14
N ALA A 276 -18.18 -5.22 27.06
CA ALA A 276 -18.42 -4.86 28.48
C ALA A 276 -17.16 -4.36 29.19
N ARG A 277 -15.97 -4.80 28.76
CA ARG A 277 -14.69 -4.37 29.34
C ARG A 277 -14.30 -2.94 28.95
N PHE A 278 -14.78 -2.46 27.82
CA PHE A 278 -14.46 -1.14 27.27
C PHE A 278 -15.73 -0.31 27.18
N ASN A 279 -16.08 0.38 28.28
CA ASN A 279 -17.33 1.15 28.44
C ASN A 279 -17.54 2.27 27.40
N ASP A 280 -16.47 2.79 26.82
CA ASP A 280 -16.50 3.84 25.79
C ASP A 280 -16.59 3.28 24.35
N CYS A 281 -16.54 1.96 24.20
CA CYS A 281 -16.75 1.34 22.90
C CYS A 281 -18.24 1.06 22.69
N PRO A 282 -18.88 1.62 21.65
CA PRO A 282 -20.29 1.39 21.40
C PRO A 282 -20.56 -0.10 21.21
N ASN A 283 -21.72 -0.58 21.70
CA ASN A 283 -22.22 -1.94 21.51
C ASN A 283 -22.52 -2.25 20.02
N VAL A 284 -21.56 -2.01 19.16
CA VAL A 284 -21.68 -2.05 17.70
C VAL A 284 -21.83 -3.47 17.20
N PHE A 285 -21.44 -4.47 18.01
CA PHE A 285 -21.52 -5.89 17.64
C PHE A 285 -22.91 -6.51 17.85
N ILE A 286 -23.87 -5.77 18.42
CA ILE A 286 -25.20 -6.29 18.77
C ILE A 286 -26.24 -6.01 17.69
N ASP A 287 -25.98 -5.11 16.74
CA ASP A 287 -26.92 -4.82 15.65
C ASP A 287 -26.84 -5.87 14.54
N LEU A 288 -27.44 -7.04 14.79
CA LEU A 288 -27.56 -8.14 13.83
C LEU A 288 -28.37 -7.79 12.58
N ASN A 289 -29.01 -6.61 12.54
CA ASN A 289 -29.70 -6.12 11.35
C ASN A 289 -28.73 -5.55 10.28
N ARG A 290 -27.44 -5.41 10.65
CA ARG A 290 -26.39 -4.90 9.74
C ARG A 290 -25.19 -5.84 9.69
N LEU A 291 -25.42 -7.09 9.31
CA LEU A 291 -24.37 -8.14 9.27
C LEU A 291 -23.12 -7.72 8.50
N ASP A 292 -23.26 -7.02 7.39
CA ASP A 292 -22.11 -6.53 6.61
C ASP A 292 -21.28 -5.49 7.39
N HIS A 293 -21.93 -4.65 8.18
CA HIS A 293 -21.25 -3.68 9.03
C HIS A 293 -20.51 -4.37 10.16
N VAL A 294 -21.15 -5.34 10.83
CA VAL A 294 -20.52 -6.14 11.88
C VAL A 294 -19.35 -6.95 11.32
N ALA A 295 -19.49 -7.59 10.16
CA ALA A 295 -18.40 -8.28 9.49
C ALA A 295 -17.22 -7.36 9.22
N LYS A 296 -17.47 -6.15 8.73
CA LYS A 296 -16.44 -5.15 8.50
C LYS A 296 -15.73 -4.75 9.79
N LEU A 297 -16.44 -4.54 10.88
CA LEU A 297 -15.85 -4.25 12.19
C LEU A 297 -14.99 -5.39 12.70
N LEU A 298 -15.46 -6.63 12.60
CA LEU A 298 -14.70 -7.82 13.02
C LEU A 298 -13.37 -7.96 12.25
N LEU A 299 -13.37 -7.59 10.97
CA LEU A 299 -12.20 -7.71 10.13
C LEU A 299 -11.30 -6.47 10.16
N CYS A 300 -11.87 -5.30 10.37
CA CYS A 300 -11.20 -4.01 10.27
C CYS A 300 -10.93 -3.35 11.62
N GLY A 301 -11.59 -3.79 12.70
CA GLY A 301 -11.51 -3.15 14.00
C GLY A 301 -12.25 -1.82 14.05
N LEU A 302 -12.17 -1.18 15.20
CA LEU A 302 -12.68 0.17 15.42
C LEU A 302 -11.62 1.20 15.05
N ASN A 303 -12.02 2.25 14.37
CA ASN A 303 -11.19 3.42 14.11
C ASN A 303 -11.73 4.60 14.88
N LEU A 304 -11.28 4.74 16.12
CA LEU A 304 -11.61 5.84 17.03
C LEU A 304 -10.28 6.51 17.42
N PRO A 305 -9.85 7.55 16.71
CA PRO A 305 -8.55 8.20 16.93
C PRO A 305 -8.44 8.85 18.32
N GLU A 306 -9.55 9.07 19.01
CA GLU A 306 -9.60 9.66 20.34
C GLU A 306 -9.41 8.65 21.49
N LEU A 307 -9.45 7.34 21.21
CA LEU A 307 -9.27 6.31 22.22
C LEU A 307 -7.83 5.77 22.18
N GLU A 308 -7.03 6.11 23.18
CA GLU A 308 -5.68 5.52 23.37
C GLU A 308 -5.71 3.98 23.46
N GLU A 309 -6.81 3.43 23.96
CA GLU A 309 -7.03 1.99 24.11
C GLU A 309 -7.51 1.27 22.84
N CYS A 310 -7.79 2.00 21.75
CA CYS A 310 -8.34 1.43 20.52
C CYS A 310 -7.41 0.35 19.92
N THR A 311 -6.11 0.54 20.00
CA THR A 311 -5.11 -0.43 19.54
C THR A 311 -5.16 -1.74 20.34
N TYR A 312 -5.33 -1.63 21.65
CA TYR A 312 -5.43 -2.78 22.54
C TYR A 312 -6.76 -3.52 22.34
N PHE A 313 -7.87 -2.78 22.24
CA PHE A 313 -9.17 -3.35 21.89
C PHE A 313 -9.13 -4.15 20.58
N ASN A 314 -8.61 -3.54 19.52
CA ASN A 314 -8.49 -4.21 18.21
C ASN A 314 -7.60 -5.45 18.27
N SER A 315 -6.57 -5.44 19.09
CA SER A 315 -5.72 -6.62 19.33
C SER A 315 -6.52 -7.79 19.90
N LEU A 316 -7.33 -7.54 20.91
CA LEU A 316 -8.20 -8.54 21.52
C LEU A 316 -9.27 -9.02 20.53
N LEU A 317 -9.90 -8.09 19.81
CA LEU A 317 -10.91 -8.38 18.78
C LEU A 317 -10.36 -9.34 17.72
N PHE A 318 -9.18 -9.05 17.18
CA PHE A 318 -8.58 -9.92 16.15
C PHE A 318 -8.17 -11.28 16.69
N ASN A 319 -7.79 -11.38 17.96
CA ASN A 319 -7.53 -12.67 18.60
C ASN A 319 -8.83 -13.49 18.72
N ILE A 320 -9.95 -12.87 19.08
CA ILE A 320 -11.25 -13.52 19.15
C ILE A 320 -11.66 -14.04 17.76
N VAL A 321 -11.58 -13.20 16.73
CA VAL A 321 -11.89 -13.59 15.35
C VAL A 321 -10.95 -14.71 14.87
N SER A 322 -9.67 -14.60 15.15
CA SER A 322 -8.69 -15.64 14.81
C SER A 322 -9.00 -16.98 15.48
N ASN A 323 -9.44 -16.95 16.74
CA ASN A 323 -9.84 -18.13 17.49
C ASN A 323 -11.09 -18.79 16.86
N PHE A 324 -12.10 -17.98 16.50
CA PHE A 324 -13.27 -18.49 15.77
C PHE A 324 -12.87 -19.19 14.47
N ILE A 325 -12.04 -18.55 13.63
CA ILE A 325 -11.56 -19.14 12.38
C ILE A 325 -10.85 -20.48 12.63
N SER A 326 -10.02 -20.56 13.67
CA SER A 326 -9.31 -21.80 14.03
C SER A 326 -10.24 -22.92 14.47
N THR A 327 -11.22 -22.58 15.31
CA THR A 327 -12.14 -23.59 15.90
C THR A 327 -13.15 -24.14 14.91
N THR A 328 -13.43 -23.39 13.81
CA THR A 328 -14.28 -23.91 12.71
C THR A 328 -13.58 -25.02 11.91
N SER A 329 -12.25 -25.12 11.97
CA SER A 329 -11.44 -26.02 11.15
C SER A 329 -11.69 -25.95 9.63
N ARG A 330 -12.40 -24.91 9.16
CA ARG A 330 -12.81 -24.74 7.75
C ARG A 330 -11.61 -24.59 6.81
N PHE A 331 -10.54 -23.98 7.30
CA PHE A 331 -9.37 -23.62 6.51
C PHE A 331 -8.08 -24.37 6.94
N THR A 332 -8.23 -25.48 7.64
CA THR A 332 -7.10 -26.29 8.11
C THR A 332 -6.50 -27.19 7.05
N GLN A 333 -7.21 -27.44 5.95
CA GLN A 333 -6.67 -28.19 4.81
C GLN A 333 -5.82 -27.26 3.95
N HIS A 334 -4.56 -27.62 3.78
CA HIS A 334 -3.53 -26.93 3.03
C HIS A 334 -3.97 -26.61 1.59
N TYR A 335 -3.90 -25.32 1.24
CA TYR A 335 -3.77 -24.88 -0.14
C TYR A 335 -2.35 -24.46 -0.45
#